data_7d55d4ebba4ad957cc40a61dbf8fb45b
#
_entry.id   7d55d4ebba4ad957cc40a61dbf8fb45b
#
_cell.length_a   1.000
_cell.length_b   1.000
_cell.length_c   1.000
_cell.angle_alpha   90.00
_cell.angle_beta   90.00
_cell.angle_gamma   90.00
#
_symmetry.space_group_name_H-M   'P 1'
#
loop_
_entity.id
_entity.type
_entity.pdbx_description
1 polymer ?
#
loop_
_entity_poly.entity_id
_entity_poly.type
_entity_poly.pdbx_seq_one_letter_code
_entity_poly.pdbx_strand_id
1 'polypeptide(L)'
;MAAPDAPPNNTQTAKPHRYIAEGKIVQVTFGDFAFRLDFTDSQTMTFTGNGPASQGITDTVRYTAVEIRPQVYMVYWHEPGTGDNVTHVQDYPRGIVYTNIASGDGSFTHLTGQIKIIGNSGEQ
;
A
#
# COMPACT_ATOMS: atom_id res chain seq x y z
N MET A 1 23.47 0.94 4.88
CA MET A 1 23.54 0.56 6.03
C MET A 1 23.20 -0.75 6.24
N ALA A 2 23.82 -1.43 6.94
CA ALA A 2 23.64 -2.72 7.09
C ALA A 2 22.52 -2.95 7.96
N ALA A 3 21.79 -3.86 7.67
CA ALA A 3 20.80 -4.26 8.45
C ALA A 3 21.29 -4.95 9.57
N PRO A 4 21.03 -4.72 10.59
CA PRO A 4 21.46 -5.42 11.63
C PRO A 4 20.70 -6.50 11.81
N ASP A 5 21.10 -7.18 11.91
CA ASP A 5 20.58 -8.15 12.10
C ASP A 5 19.68 -8.27 13.00
N ALA A 6 19.27 -7.82 13.18
CA ALA A 6 18.47 -7.89 13.83
C ALA A 6 18.04 -8.64 14.45
N PRO A 7 17.68 -8.76 15.01
CA PRO A 7 17.37 -9.48 15.60
C PRO A 7 16.58 -10.29 15.40
N PRO A 8 16.77 -10.63 15.56
CA PRO A 8 16.13 -11.34 15.31
C PRO A 8 15.09 -11.73 15.76
N ASN A 9 15.18 -11.51 16.14
CA ASN A 9 14.41 -11.89 16.48
C ASN A 9 13.47 -11.88 16.55
N ASN A 10 13.51 -11.54 16.56
CA ASN A 10 12.72 -11.49 16.74
C ASN A 10 11.80 -11.84 16.64
N THR A 11 11.80 -11.62 16.78
CA THR A 11 11.04 -11.96 16.71
C THR A 11 10.41 -12.65 16.23
N GLN A 12 10.57 -12.88 16.08
CA GLN A 12 10.12 -13.68 15.60
C GLN A 12 9.38 -14.63 16.08
N THR A 13 9.49 -14.74 16.88
CA THR A 13 8.79 -15.65 17.51
C THR A 13 7.45 -15.25 17.66
N ALA A 14 7.13 -14.07 17.69
CA ALA A 14 5.81 -13.69 17.81
C ALA A 14 5.07 -14.04 16.58
N LYS A 15 3.84 -14.32 16.69
CA LYS A 15 3.05 -14.55 15.57
C LYS A 15 3.00 -13.37 14.73
N PRO A 16 3.09 -13.49 13.43
CA PRO A 16 2.99 -12.37 12.55
C PRO A 16 1.59 -11.78 12.64
N HIS A 17 1.49 -10.50 12.63
CA HIS A 17 0.22 -9.83 12.59
C HIS A 17 -0.22 -9.75 11.14
N ARG A 18 -1.47 -10.03 10.90
CA ARG A 18 -2.01 -9.85 9.57
C ARG A 18 -2.11 -8.37 9.28
N TYR A 19 -1.86 -8.02 8.02
CA TYR A 19 -2.11 -6.68 7.55
C TYR A 19 -3.61 -6.40 7.71
N ILE A 20 -3.93 -5.26 8.30
CA ILE A 20 -5.31 -4.96 8.64
C ILE A 20 -6.23 -4.96 7.41
N ALA A 21 -5.72 -4.60 6.26
CA ALA A 21 -6.52 -4.52 5.04
C ALA A 21 -6.43 -5.76 4.15
N GLU A 22 -5.78 -6.82 4.63
CA GLU A 22 -5.77 -8.06 3.87
C GLU A 22 -7.20 -8.57 3.70
N GLY A 23 -7.60 -8.85 2.46
CA GLY A 23 -8.96 -9.27 2.18
C GLY A 23 -9.95 -8.11 2.13
N LYS A 24 -9.47 -6.89 2.09
CA LYS A 24 -10.32 -5.70 2.14
C LYS A 24 -10.07 -4.82 0.94
N ILE A 25 -10.98 -3.89 0.74
CA ILE A 25 -10.84 -2.85 -0.27
C ILE A 25 -10.59 -1.54 0.46
N VAL A 26 -9.59 -0.81 0.00
CA VAL A 26 -9.14 0.42 0.64
C VAL A 26 -9.24 1.54 -0.38
N GLN A 27 -9.73 2.69 0.05
CA GLN A 27 -9.75 3.88 -0.80
C GLN A 27 -8.63 4.81 -0.36
N VAL A 28 -7.78 5.21 -1.30
CA VAL A 28 -6.77 6.24 -1.07
C VAL A 28 -7.06 7.41 -1.98
N THR A 29 -6.90 8.62 -1.46
CA THR A 29 -7.25 9.83 -2.20
C THR A 29 -6.14 10.86 -2.01
N PHE A 30 -5.54 11.27 -3.13
CA PHE A 30 -4.48 12.27 -3.16
C PHE A 30 -4.95 13.40 -4.07
N GLY A 31 -5.92 14.17 -3.61
CA GLY A 31 -6.51 15.20 -4.46
C GLY A 31 -7.23 14.58 -5.65
N ASP A 32 -6.85 14.94 -6.86
CA ASP A 32 -7.49 14.42 -8.07
C ASP A 32 -7.04 13.01 -8.42
N PHE A 33 -5.98 12.52 -7.79
CA PHE A 33 -5.57 11.14 -7.95
C PHE A 33 -6.17 10.32 -6.84
N ALA A 34 -6.95 9.33 -7.18
CA ALA A 34 -7.57 8.47 -6.19
C ALA A 34 -7.60 7.06 -6.72
N PHE A 35 -7.47 6.09 -5.83
CA PHE A 35 -7.40 4.69 -6.20
C PHE A 35 -8.16 3.84 -5.22
N ARG A 36 -8.78 2.80 -5.78
CA ARG A 36 -9.34 1.73 -5.00
C ARG A 36 -8.31 0.61 -5.01
N LEU A 37 -7.90 0.19 -3.82
CA LEU A 37 -6.89 -0.86 -3.66
C LEU A 37 -7.58 -2.09 -3.14
N ASP A 38 -7.63 -3.14 -3.95
CA ASP A 38 -8.27 -4.40 -3.58
C ASP A 38 -7.17 -5.36 -3.17
N PHE A 39 -7.01 -5.56 -1.86
CA PHE A 39 -6.02 -6.49 -1.33
C PHE A 39 -6.64 -7.87 -1.25
N THR A 40 -6.56 -8.61 -2.36
CA THR A 40 -7.30 -9.88 -2.48
C THR A 40 -6.79 -10.93 -1.53
N ASP A 41 -5.50 -10.92 -1.21
CA ASP A 41 -4.94 -11.85 -0.24
C ASP A 41 -3.68 -11.22 0.36
N SER A 42 -2.85 -12.03 1.00
CA SER A 42 -1.68 -11.50 1.71
C SER A 42 -0.56 -11.04 0.78
N GLN A 43 -0.68 -11.26 -0.51
CA GLN A 43 0.41 -10.95 -1.45
C GLN A 43 -0.05 -10.21 -2.70
N THR A 44 -1.33 -10.17 -2.99
CA THR A 44 -1.83 -9.66 -4.27
C THR A 44 -2.76 -8.48 -4.05
N MET A 45 -2.53 -7.43 -4.80
CA MET A 45 -3.37 -6.24 -4.73
C MET A 45 -3.63 -5.74 -6.15
N THR A 46 -4.88 -5.38 -6.44
CA THR A 46 -5.23 -4.73 -7.68
C THR A 46 -5.65 -3.30 -7.37
N PHE A 47 -5.00 -2.35 -8.01
CA PHE A 47 -5.44 -0.96 -7.85
C PHE A 47 -6.17 -0.50 -9.09
N THR A 48 -7.14 0.35 -8.89
CA THR A 48 -7.95 0.90 -9.97
C THR A 48 -8.15 2.38 -9.68
N GLY A 49 -7.77 3.21 -10.62
CA GLY A 49 -7.94 4.65 -10.47
C GLY A 49 -9.39 5.03 -10.56
N ASN A 50 -9.86 5.83 -9.60
CA ASN A 50 -11.25 6.28 -9.57
C ASN A 50 -11.36 7.77 -9.27
N GLY A 51 -10.27 8.51 -9.37
CA GLY A 51 -10.31 9.97 -9.29
C GLY A 51 -10.29 10.60 -10.67
N PRO A 52 -10.54 11.88 -10.75
CA PRO A 52 -10.58 12.57 -12.07
C PRO A 52 -9.29 12.43 -12.87
N ALA A 53 -8.14 12.41 -12.19
CA ALA A 53 -6.85 12.36 -12.85
C ALA A 53 -6.28 10.95 -12.94
N SER A 54 -6.98 9.94 -12.41
CA SER A 54 -6.46 8.56 -12.39
C SER A 54 -7.38 7.57 -13.09
N GLN A 55 -8.41 8.02 -13.79
CA GLN A 55 -9.34 7.14 -14.49
C GLN A 55 -8.59 6.25 -15.48
N GLY A 56 -8.95 4.99 -15.51
CA GLY A 56 -8.38 4.05 -16.46
C GLY A 56 -7.05 3.44 -16.05
N ILE A 57 -6.47 3.88 -14.95
CA ILE A 57 -5.21 3.32 -14.48
C ILE A 57 -5.52 2.11 -13.61
N THR A 58 -5.01 0.94 -13.98
CA THR A 58 -5.23 -0.27 -13.21
C THR A 58 -4.07 -1.23 -13.40
N ASP A 59 -3.74 -1.97 -12.36
CA ASP A 59 -2.73 -3.03 -12.46
C ASP A 59 -2.89 -3.94 -11.25
N THR A 60 -2.34 -5.15 -11.38
CA THR A 60 -2.31 -6.11 -10.28
C THR A 60 -0.86 -6.36 -9.94
N VAL A 61 -0.55 -6.25 -8.67
CA VAL A 61 0.84 -6.28 -8.20
C VAL A 61 0.97 -7.20 -7.00
N ARG A 62 2.20 -7.57 -6.71
CA ARG A 62 2.52 -8.25 -5.46
C ARG A 62 2.97 -7.20 -4.47
N TYR A 63 2.38 -7.19 -3.30
CA TYR A 63 2.69 -6.19 -2.30
C TYR A 63 3.28 -6.82 -1.06
N THR A 64 3.96 -6.02 -0.28
CA THR A 64 4.45 -6.38 1.04
C THR A 64 3.95 -5.35 2.03
N ALA A 65 3.44 -5.80 3.17
CA ALA A 65 2.99 -4.91 4.24
C ALA A 65 3.79 -5.23 5.49
N VAL A 66 4.36 -4.20 6.09
CA VAL A 66 5.17 -4.33 7.30
C VAL A 66 4.55 -3.46 8.37
N GLU A 67 4.21 -4.05 9.50
CA GLU A 67 3.60 -3.28 10.59
C GLU A 67 4.66 -2.45 11.26
N ILE A 68 4.44 -1.14 11.35
CA ILE A 68 5.33 -0.23 12.05
C ILE A 68 4.91 -0.12 13.51
N ARG A 69 3.61 0.00 13.72
CA ARG A 69 2.98 0.00 15.02
C ARG A 69 1.54 -0.40 14.80
N PRO A 70 0.75 -0.67 15.83
CA PRO A 70 -0.60 -1.17 15.59
C PRO A 70 -1.38 -0.29 14.63
N GLN A 71 -1.85 -0.89 13.55
CA GLN A 71 -2.68 -0.27 12.52
C GLN A 71 -1.96 0.79 11.69
N VAL A 72 -0.62 0.82 11.75
CA VAL A 72 0.20 1.69 10.92
C VAL A 72 1.18 0.81 10.18
N TYR A 73 1.22 0.90 8.86
CA TYR A 73 1.98 -0.04 8.03
C TYR A 73 2.79 0.68 6.97
N MET A 74 3.94 0.10 6.63
CA MET A 74 4.64 0.43 5.40
C MET A 74 4.22 -0.64 4.40
N VAL A 75 3.66 -0.23 3.27
CA VAL A 75 3.17 -1.13 2.24
C VAL A 75 3.83 -0.74 0.92
N TYR A 76 4.45 -1.68 0.23
CA TYR A 76 5.17 -1.33 -0.97
C TYR A 76 5.05 -2.40 -2.05
N TRP A 77 5.25 -1.98 -3.29
CA TRP A 77 5.15 -2.87 -4.44
C TRP A 77 5.86 -2.26 -5.63
N HIS A 78 6.16 -3.13 -6.59
CA HIS A 78 6.68 -2.73 -7.90
C HIS A 78 5.57 -2.89 -8.92
N GLU A 79 5.43 -1.94 -9.82
CA GLU A 79 4.42 -1.97 -10.89
C GLU A 79 5.07 -2.35 -12.19
N PRO A 80 4.91 -3.59 -12.67
CA PRO A 80 5.55 -4.00 -13.91
C PRO A 80 5.10 -3.18 -15.12
N GLY A 81 3.87 -2.71 -15.11
CA GLY A 81 3.34 -1.99 -16.25
C GLY A 81 3.99 -0.63 -16.48
N THR A 82 4.48 0.00 -15.42
CA THR A 82 5.07 1.34 -15.53
C THR A 82 6.53 1.38 -15.16
N GLY A 83 7.01 0.37 -14.45
CA GLY A 83 8.36 0.39 -13.88
C GLY A 83 8.42 1.18 -12.58
N ASP A 84 7.30 1.61 -12.04
CA ASP A 84 7.29 2.39 -10.83
C ASP A 84 7.45 1.52 -9.60
N ASN A 85 8.11 2.06 -8.58
CA ASN A 85 8.17 1.45 -7.27
C ASN A 85 7.44 2.37 -6.31
N VAL A 86 6.45 1.83 -5.61
CA VAL A 86 5.56 2.62 -4.77
C VAL A 86 5.70 2.17 -3.34
N THR A 87 5.82 3.11 -2.42
CA THR A 87 5.83 2.85 -0.99
C THR A 87 4.79 3.73 -0.33
N HIS A 88 3.93 3.11 0.47
CA HIS A 88 2.96 3.82 1.30
C HIS A 88 3.36 3.70 2.75
N VAL A 89 3.13 4.74 3.52
CA VAL A 89 3.00 4.60 4.97
C VAL A 89 1.53 4.91 5.26
N GLN A 90 0.83 3.92 5.76
CA GLN A 90 -0.63 3.96 5.90
C GLN A 90 -0.97 3.99 7.38
N ASP A 91 -1.57 5.09 7.81
CA ASP A 91 -1.94 5.30 9.20
C ASP A 91 -3.44 5.23 9.28
N TYR A 92 -3.97 4.04 9.56
CA TYR A 92 -5.41 3.83 9.57
C TYR A 92 -6.11 4.56 10.71
N PRO A 93 -5.53 4.62 11.93
CA PRO A 93 -6.19 5.39 12.99
C PRO A 93 -6.41 6.86 12.64
N ARG A 94 -5.49 7.47 11.90
CA ARG A 94 -5.64 8.86 11.52
C ARG A 94 -6.25 9.06 10.15
N GLY A 95 -6.37 7.99 9.37
CA GLY A 95 -6.91 8.10 8.02
C GLY A 95 -5.97 8.81 7.06
N ILE A 96 -4.67 8.72 7.30
CA ILE A 96 -3.67 9.43 6.50
C ILE A 96 -2.78 8.41 5.81
N VAL A 97 -2.38 8.71 4.57
CA VAL A 97 -1.42 7.89 3.86
C VAL A 97 -0.37 8.81 3.23
N TYR A 98 0.88 8.40 3.33
CA TYR A 98 1.99 9.04 2.65
C TYR A 98 2.47 8.08 1.58
N THR A 99 2.76 8.57 0.38
CA THR A 99 3.26 7.70 -0.67
C THR A 99 4.52 8.30 -1.29
N ASN A 100 5.47 7.43 -1.60
CA ASN A 100 6.62 7.77 -2.42
C ASN A 100 6.57 6.89 -3.66
N ILE A 101 6.80 7.49 -4.82
CA ILE A 101 6.78 6.77 -6.07
C ILE A 101 8.10 7.06 -6.78
N ALA A 102 8.92 6.03 -6.93
CA ALA A 102 10.15 6.12 -7.72
C ALA A 102 9.81 5.60 -9.10
N SER A 103 9.71 6.49 -10.06
CA SER A 103 9.24 6.15 -11.39
C SER A 103 10.36 5.57 -12.25
N GLY A 104 9.95 4.77 -13.23
CA GLY A 104 10.92 4.13 -14.10
C GLY A 104 11.78 5.10 -14.90
N ASP A 105 11.31 6.34 -15.08
CA ASP A 105 12.08 7.34 -15.81
C ASP A 105 13.02 8.13 -14.91
N GLY A 106 13.12 7.77 -13.64
CA GLY A 106 14.01 8.44 -12.71
C GLY A 106 13.35 9.54 -11.89
N SER A 107 12.10 9.86 -12.16
CA SER A 107 11.43 10.88 -11.37
C SER A 107 11.00 10.30 -10.03
N PHE A 108 10.81 11.17 -9.06
CA PHE A 108 10.45 10.77 -7.71
C PHE A 108 9.35 11.69 -7.20
N THR A 109 8.26 11.10 -6.80
CA THR A 109 7.07 11.85 -6.37
C THR A 109 6.69 11.45 -4.97
N HIS A 110 6.28 12.40 -4.15
CA HIS A 110 5.67 12.03 -2.88
C HIS A 110 4.39 12.83 -2.68
N LEU A 111 3.40 12.18 -2.08
CA LEU A 111 2.09 12.77 -1.87
C LEU A 111 1.59 12.38 -0.50
N THR A 112 0.71 13.20 0.04
CA THR A 112 0.00 12.90 1.28
C THR A 112 -1.48 12.88 0.95
N GLY A 113 -2.18 11.90 1.47
CA GLY A 113 -3.59 11.76 1.18
C GLY A 113 -4.35 11.13 2.31
N GLN A 114 -5.54 10.67 2.00
CA GLN A 114 -6.45 10.07 2.95
C GLN A 114 -6.62 8.61 2.61
N ILE A 115 -6.86 7.80 3.64
CA ILE A 115 -7.02 6.36 3.46
C ILE A 115 -8.13 5.86 4.37
N LYS A 116 -8.92 4.91 3.85
CA LYS A 116 -9.89 4.20 4.69
C LYS A 116 -10.27 2.89 4.04
N ILE A 117 -10.64 1.94 4.88
CA ILE A 117 -11.16 0.65 4.42
C ILE A 117 -12.63 0.86 4.08
N ILE A 118 -13.05 0.45 2.89
CA ILE A 118 -14.40 0.71 2.43
C ILE A 118 -15.21 -0.55 2.16
N GLY A 119 -14.60 -1.72 2.24
CA GLY A 119 -15.35 -2.96 1.99
C GLY A 119 -14.47 -4.17 2.05
N ASN A 120 -15.03 -5.29 1.65
CA ASN A 120 -14.31 -6.56 1.60
C ASN A 120 -14.00 -6.93 0.17
N SER A 121 -12.82 -7.51 -0.04
CA SER A 121 -12.43 -7.98 -1.36
C SER A 121 -13.43 -9.03 -1.84
N GLY A 122 -13.77 -8.98 -3.11
CA GLY A 122 -14.72 -9.91 -3.67
C GLY A 122 -16.19 -9.49 -3.55
N GLU A 123 -16.46 -8.38 -2.88
CA GLU A 123 -17.83 -7.86 -2.77
C GLU A 123 -18.05 -6.76 -3.78
N GLN A 124 -19.26 -6.66 -4.25
CA GLN A 124 -19.61 -5.63 -5.24
C GLN A 124 -20.18 -4.39 -4.63
#